data_66b4d731a109980253e3cc552629b19a
#
_entry.id   66b4d731a109980253e3cc552629b19a
#
_cell.length_a   1.000
_cell.length_b   1.000
_cell.length_c   1.000
_cell.angle_alpha   90.00
_cell.angle_beta   90.00
_cell.angle_gamma   90.00
#
_symmetry.space_group_name_H-M   'P 1'
#
loop_
_entity.id
_entity.type
_entity.pdbx_description
1 polymer ?
#
loop_
_entity_poly.entity_id
_entity_poly.type
_entity_poly.pdbx_seq_one_letter_code
_entity_poly.pdbx_strand_id
1 'polypeptide(L)'
;PELGRRLSEEGREVWNTYGPTEATVVACGAILDGTEPVRIGLPLDGWALAVVDAAGVPVAEGETGELIIGGIGLARYLDPAKDAEKYAPMPTLGWDRAYRSGDLVVNDPRGLIFVGRADEQIKLGGRRIELGEIDAALQALPGVEGAAAAVKTTPAGTD
;
A
#
# COMPACT_ATOMS: atom_id res chain seq x y z
N PRO A 1 -3.00 2.96 17.96
CA PRO A 1 -3.94 3.85 18.69
C PRO A 1 -3.25 4.58 19.85
N GLU A 2 -2.57 3.87 20.76
CA GLU A 2 -1.94 4.46 21.95
C GLU A 2 -0.95 5.59 21.63
N LEU A 3 -0.07 5.40 20.65
CA LEU A 3 0.86 6.45 20.22
C LEU A 3 0.11 7.69 19.70
N GLY A 4 -0.93 7.47 18.87
CA GLY A 4 -1.76 8.55 18.34
C GLY A 4 -2.41 9.35 19.47
N ARG A 5 -3.02 8.66 20.44
CA ARG A 5 -3.62 9.29 21.63
C ARG A 5 -2.61 10.14 22.39
N ARG A 6 -1.42 9.60 22.68
CA ARG A 6 -0.36 10.32 23.40
C ARG A 6 0.15 11.55 22.64
N LEU A 7 0.29 11.44 21.30
CA LEU A 7 0.74 12.55 20.46
C LEU A 7 -0.32 13.64 20.34
N SER A 8 -1.62 13.29 20.42
CA SER A 8 -2.74 14.25 20.35
C SER A 8 -3.00 14.97 21.68
N GLU A 9 -2.32 14.59 22.77
CA GLU A 9 -2.37 15.32 24.03
C GLU A 9 -1.89 16.77 23.82
N GLU A 10 -2.40 17.71 24.60
CA GLU A 10 -2.12 19.16 24.51
C GLU A 10 -2.71 19.86 23.27
N GLY A 11 -3.77 19.29 22.67
CA GLY A 11 -4.51 19.94 21.57
C GLY A 11 -3.79 19.92 20.23
N ARG A 12 -2.78 19.07 20.07
CA ARG A 12 -2.12 18.84 18.78
C ARG A 12 -2.99 17.97 17.87
N GLU A 13 -3.09 18.36 16.61
CA GLU A 13 -3.67 17.52 15.58
C GLU A 13 -2.59 16.61 14.99
N VAL A 14 -2.85 15.30 15.00
CA VAL A 14 -1.92 14.28 14.50
C VAL A 14 -2.57 13.54 13.35
N TRP A 15 -1.86 13.43 12.25
CA TRP A 15 -2.34 12.74 11.05
C TRP A 15 -1.62 11.43 10.84
N ASN A 16 -2.39 10.38 10.52
CA ASN A 16 -1.90 9.17 9.89
C ASN A 16 -1.96 9.37 8.37
N THR A 17 -0.82 9.33 7.71
CA THR A 17 -0.75 9.52 6.26
C THR A 17 -0.26 8.25 5.58
N TYR A 18 -0.79 7.97 4.39
CA TYR A 18 -0.43 6.81 3.60
C TYR A 18 -0.23 7.20 2.13
N GLY A 19 0.77 6.57 1.51
CA GLY A 19 1.03 6.60 0.08
C GLY A 19 2.35 5.92 -0.23
N PRO A 20 2.42 5.13 -1.31
CA PRO A 20 3.66 4.57 -1.81
C PRO A 20 4.51 5.65 -2.52
N THR A 21 5.78 5.35 -2.76
CA THR A 21 6.67 6.21 -3.55
C THR A 21 6.10 6.51 -4.92
N GLU A 22 5.45 5.53 -5.52
CA GLU A 22 4.78 5.58 -6.82
C GLU A 22 3.58 6.55 -6.86
N ALA A 23 3.11 6.96 -5.69
CA ALA A 23 2.06 7.97 -5.50
C ALA A 23 2.57 9.15 -4.66
N THR A 24 3.80 9.57 -4.89
CA THR A 24 4.44 10.77 -4.31
C THR A 24 4.29 10.85 -2.78
N VAL A 25 4.54 9.72 -2.10
CA VAL A 25 4.66 9.57 -0.63
C VAL A 25 3.35 9.64 0.15
N VAL A 26 2.41 10.56 -0.18
CA VAL A 26 1.15 10.72 0.54
C VAL A 26 -0.01 10.89 -0.44
N ALA A 27 -0.91 9.94 -0.46
CA ALA A 27 -2.12 9.95 -1.28
C ALA A 27 -3.41 10.13 -0.44
N CYS A 28 -3.37 9.70 0.82
CA CYS A 28 -4.50 9.84 1.74
C CYS A 28 -4.06 10.07 3.18
N GLY A 29 -5.00 10.48 4.03
CA GLY A 29 -4.74 10.70 5.43
C GLY A 29 -6.00 10.71 6.30
N ALA A 30 -5.81 10.44 7.58
CA ALA A 30 -6.82 10.52 8.62
C ALA A 30 -6.26 11.15 9.89
N ILE A 31 -7.09 11.90 10.60
CA ILE A 31 -6.74 12.36 11.94
C ILE A 31 -6.68 11.17 12.89
N LEU A 32 -5.64 11.09 13.69
CA LEU A 32 -5.50 10.12 14.77
C LEU A 32 -6.11 10.72 16.04
N ASP A 33 -7.36 10.35 16.30
CA ASP A 33 -8.11 10.75 17.48
C ASP A 33 -8.09 9.70 18.61
N GLY A 34 -7.30 8.64 18.43
CA GLY A 34 -7.20 7.52 19.38
C GLY A 34 -8.31 6.48 19.23
N THR A 35 -9.25 6.64 18.28
CA THR A 35 -10.28 5.64 18.01
C THR A 35 -9.77 4.47 17.18
N GLU A 36 -10.42 3.32 17.31
CA GLU A 36 -10.16 2.14 16.50
C GLU A 36 -11.32 1.89 15.52
N PRO A 37 -11.04 1.26 14.40
CA PRO A 37 -9.73 0.88 13.86
C PRO A 37 -8.92 2.12 13.37
N VAL A 38 -7.59 2.00 13.39
CA VAL A 38 -6.72 3.05 12.82
C VAL A 38 -6.90 3.07 11.30
N ARG A 39 -7.24 4.23 10.75
CA ARG A 39 -7.47 4.44 9.33
C ARG A 39 -6.25 5.06 8.65
N ILE A 40 -6.01 4.67 7.41
CA ILE A 40 -5.09 5.39 6.52
C ILE A 40 -5.78 6.57 5.83
N GLY A 41 -7.10 6.65 5.93
CA GLY A 41 -7.90 7.83 5.70
C GLY A 41 -8.57 7.93 4.33
N LEU A 42 -8.94 9.16 4.01
CA LEU A 42 -9.59 9.56 2.76
C LEU A 42 -8.57 10.19 1.80
N PRO A 43 -8.84 10.20 0.48
CA PRO A 43 -7.94 10.81 -0.49
C PRO A 43 -7.73 12.30 -0.19
N LEU A 44 -6.51 12.78 -0.38
CA LEU A 44 -6.20 14.20 -0.38
C LEU A 44 -6.69 14.84 -1.69
N ASP A 45 -6.77 16.17 -1.70
CA ASP A 45 -7.19 16.92 -2.88
C ASP A 45 -6.36 16.56 -4.12
N GLY A 46 -7.06 16.25 -5.21
CA GLY A 46 -6.44 15.84 -6.47
C GLY A 46 -6.07 14.35 -6.55
N TRP A 47 -6.25 13.58 -5.48
CA TRP A 47 -6.11 12.14 -5.48
C TRP A 47 -7.45 11.43 -5.67
N ALA A 48 -7.41 10.25 -6.27
CA ALA A 48 -8.55 9.35 -6.36
C ALA A 48 -8.12 7.97 -5.81
N LEU A 49 -8.95 7.40 -4.96
CA LEU A 49 -8.74 6.07 -4.38
C LEU A 49 -9.94 5.19 -4.69
N ALA A 50 -9.69 3.95 -5.02
CA ALA A 50 -10.71 2.92 -5.17
C ALA A 50 -10.26 1.62 -4.53
N VAL A 51 -11.19 0.85 -4.02
CA VAL A 51 -10.94 -0.50 -3.50
C VAL A 51 -11.62 -1.47 -4.43
N VAL A 52 -10.84 -2.41 -4.99
CA VAL A 52 -11.34 -3.31 -6.04
C VAL A 52 -11.07 -4.78 -5.69
N ASP A 53 -11.87 -5.64 -6.29
CA ASP A 53 -11.65 -7.09 -6.26
C ASP A 53 -10.55 -7.53 -7.27
N ALA A 54 -10.33 -8.84 -7.37
CA ALA A 54 -9.35 -9.41 -8.29
C ALA A 54 -9.66 -9.13 -9.78
N ALA A 55 -10.93 -8.88 -10.14
CA ALA A 55 -11.36 -8.50 -11.47
C ALA A 55 -11.22 -6.98 -11.73
N GLY A 56 -10.82 -6.21 -10.73
CA GLY A 56 -10.71 -4.75 -10.80
C GLY A 56 -12.05 -4.02 -10.66
N VAL A 57 -13.08 -4.69 -10.16
CA VAL A 57 -14.41 -4.10 -9.93
C VAL A 57 -14.46 -3.53 -8.51
N PRO A 58 -15.01 -2.30 -8.33
CA PRO A 58 -15.16 -1.72 -7.01
C PRO A 58 -15.94 -2.63 -6.05
N VAL A 59 -15.41 -2.80 -4.84
CA VAL A 59 -16.06 -3.57 -3.77
C VAL A 59 -17.05 -2.70 -2.99
N ALA A 60 -18.03 -3.33 -2.32
CA ALA A 60 -18.98 -2.63 -1.47
C ALA A 60 -18.33 -2.07 -0.19
N GLU A 61 -19.05 -1.19 0.50
CA GLU A 61 -18.63 -0.70 1.81
C GLU A 61 -18.49 -1.85 2.82
N GLY A 62 -17.41 -1.81 3.59
CA GLY A 62 -17.06 -2.85 4.58
C GLY A 62 -16.31 -4.04 4.00
N GLU A 63 -16.22 -4.18 2.67
CA GLU A 63 -15.48 -5.26 2.04
C GLU A 63 -13.99 -4.93 1.90
N THR A 64 -13.18 -5.99 1.80
CA THR A 64 -11.75 -5.90 1.59
C THR A 64 -11.41 -6.08 0.12
N GLY A 65 -10.51 -5.25 -0.40
CA GLY A 65 -9.99 -5.35 -1.75
C GLY A 65 -8.62 -4.69 -1.90
N GLU A 66 -8.09 -4.72 -3.12
CA GLU A 66 -6.84 -4.03 -3.43
C GLU A 66 -7.06 -2.53 -3.57
N LEU A 67 -6.18 -1.74 -2.95
CA LEU A 67 -6.18 -0.29 -3.11
C LEU A 67 -5.60 0.12 -4.46
N ILE A 68 -6.40 0.83 -5.25
CA ILE A 68 -6.00 1.46 -6.50
C ILE A 68 -5.89 2.96 -6.26
N ILE A 69 -4.81 3.55 -6.76
CA ILE A 69 -4.51 4.97 -6.60
C ILE A 69 -4.48 5.64 -7.97
N GLY A 70 -5.25 6.71 -8.12
CA GLY A 70 -5.27 7.61 -9.27
C GLY A 70 -5.04 9.05 -8.84
N GLY A 71 -4.92 9.96 -9.81
CA GLY A 71 -4.83 11.39 -9.53
C GLY A 71 -3.52 12.04 -9.94
N ILE A 72 -3.38 13.30 -9.54
CA ILE A 72 -2.34 14.21 -10.04
C ILE A 72 -0.91 13.87 -9.58
N GLY A 73 -0.77 13.16 -8.47
CA GLY A 73 0.53 12.85 -7.86
C GLY A 73 1.07 11.48 -8.24
N LEU A 74 0.51 10.78 -9.24
CA LEU A 74 1.09 9.54 -9.74
C LEU A 74 2.48 9.80 -10.32
N ALA A 75 3.48 9.09 -9.83
CA ALA A 75 4.85 9.15 -10.30
C ALA A 75 5.01 8.53 -11.70
N ARG A 76 6.23 8.48 -12.20
CA ARG A 76 6.56 7.87 -13.48
C ARG A 76 7.88 7.11 -13.37
N TYR A 77 7.93 5.92 -13.92
CA TYR A 77 9.19 5.22 -14.12
C TYR A 77 9.93 5.77 -15.34
N LEU A 78 11.27 5.81 -15.28
CA LEU A 78 12.10 6.24 -16.41
C LEU A 78 12.08 5.21 -17.54
N ASP A 79 11.92 3.93 -17.21
CA ASP A 79 11.70 2.86 -18.18
C ASP A 79 10.24 2.86 -18.64
N PRO A 80 9.96 3.12 -19.94
CA PRO A 80 8.59 3.18 -20.45
C PRO A 80 7.81 1.87 -20.33
N ALA A 81 8.49 0.72 -20.43
CA ALA A 81 7.85 -0.58 -20.32
C ALA A 81 7.39 -0.82 -18.88
N LYS A 82 8.25 -0.51 -17.92
CA LYS A 82 7.94 -0.57 -16.49
C LYS A 82 6.85 0.45 -16.11
N ASP A 83 6.91 1.65 -16.68
CA ASP A 83 5.88 2.68 -16.45
C ASP A 83 4.50 2.19 -16.91
N ALA A 84 4.41 1.65 -18.13
CA ALA A 84 3.16 1.12 -18.68
C ALA A 84 2.62 -0.10 -17.90
N GLU A 85 3.51 -0.94 -17.32
CA GLU A 85 3.12 -2.05 -16.46
C GLU A 85 2.52 -1.59 -15.14
N LYS A 86 3.17 -0.62 -14.48
CA LYS A 86 2.81 -0.19 -13.12
C LYS A 86 1.69 0.84 -13.07
N TYR A 87 1.54 1.62 -14.13
CA TYR A 87 0.52 2.67 -14.23
C TYR A 87 -0.41 2.41 -15.42
N ALA A 88 -1.05 1.27 -15.40
CA ALA A 88 -1.99 0.85 -16.44
C ALA A 88 -3.34 1.57 -16.34
N PRO A 89 -4.09 1.67 -17.45
CA PRO A 89 -5.50 2.07 -17.39
C PRO A 89 -6.33 1.13 -16.51
N MET A 90 -7.34 1.67 -15.84
CA MET A 90 -8.33 0.90 -15.08
C MET A 90 -9.73 1.21 -15.62
N PRO A 91 -10.16 0.53 -16.69
CA PRO A 91 -11.43 0.85 -17.37
C PRO A 91 -12.66 0.71 -16.48
N THR A 92 -12.64 -0.24 -15.53
CA THR A 92 -13.73 -0.44 -14.54
C THR A 92 -13.97 0.78 -13.66
N LEU A 93 -12.95 1.64 -13.50
CA LEU A 93 -13.02 2.90 -12.76
C LEU A 93 -13.13 4.12 -13.70
N GLY A 94 -13.02 3.93 -15.02
CA GLY A 94 -12.94 5.02 -15.99
C GLY A 94 -11.62 5.82 -15.89
N TRP A 95 -10.55 5.22 -15.38
CA TRP A 95 -9.27 5.90 -15.19
C TRP A 95 -8.28 5.51 -16.30
N ASP A 96 -7.73 6.51 -16.98
CA ASP A 96 -6.73 6.30 -18.04
C ASP A 96 -5.37 5.90 -17.48
N ARG A 97 -5.11 6.21 -16.20
CA ARG A 97 -3.87 5.89 -15.51
C ARG A 97 -4.14 5.63 -14.04
N ALA A 98 -3.76 4.46 -13.56
CA ALA A 98 -3.96 4.01 -12.19
C ALA A 98 -2.75 3.21 -11.72
N TYR A 99 -2.40 3.36 -10.45
CA TYR A 99 -1.38 2.56 -9.78
C TYR A 99 -2.04 1.48 -8.92
N ARG A 100 -1.70 0.23 -9.19
CA ARG A 100 -2.09 -0.91 -8.35
C ARG A 100 -1.10 -1.03 -7.20
N SER A 101 -1.55 -0.71 -5.98
CA SER A 101 -0.63 -0.64 -4.83
C SER A 101 -0.16 -2.01 -4.34
N GLY A 102 -0.93 -3.07 -4.58
CA GLY A 102 -0.77 -4.37 -3.96
C GLY A 102 -1.15 -4.39 -2.47
N ASP A 103 -1.62 -3.29 -1.93
CA ASP A 103 -2.07 -3.19 -0.54
C ASP A 103 -3.56 -3.54 -0.44
N LEU A 104 -3.92 -4.38 0.53
CA LEU A 104 -5.29 -4.73 0.87
C LEU A 104 -5.83 -3.77 1.92
N VAL A 105 -7.02 -3.25 1.66
CA VAL A 105 -7.70 -2.33 2.56
C VAL A 105 -9.18 -2.69 2.69
N VAL A 106 -9.79 -2.34 3.82
CA VAL A 106 -11.25 -2.33 3.96
C VAL A 106 -11.77 -1.01 3.41
N ASN A 107 -12.82 -1.08 2.58
CA ASN A 107 -13.54 0.08 2.06
C ASN A 107 -14.48 0.65 3.15
N ASP A 108 -13.93 1.43 4.09
CA ASP A 108 -14.73 2.12 5.12
C ASP A 108 -14.99 3.56 4.67
N PRO A 109 -16.25 4.04 4.60
CA PRO A 109 -16.59 5.39 4.14
C PRO A 109 -16.01 6.52 5.00
N ARG A 110 -15.61 6.22 6.23
CA ARG A 110 -14.92 7.17 7.13
C ARG A 110 -13.42 7.24 6.90
N GLY A 111 -12.89 6.47 5.95
CA GLY A 111 -11.49 6.36 5.59
C GLY A 111 -11.01 4.91 5.57
N LEU A 112 -10.21 4.59 4.60
CA LEU A 112 -9.70 3.24 4.35
C LEU A 112 -8.94 2.67 5.54
N ILE A 113 -9.06 1.36 5.78
CA ILE A 113 -8.35 0.65 6.84
C ILE A 113 -7.37 -0.32 6.21
N PHE A 114 -6.08 -0.16 6.49
CA PHE A 114 -5.04 -1.04 5.99
C PHE A 114 -5.14 -2.42 6.66
N VAL A 115 -5.13 -3.47 5.86
CA VAL A 115 -5.20 -4.88 6.31
C VAL A 115 -3.86 -5.58 6.14
N GLY A 116 -3.19 -5.35 5.01
CA GLY A 116 -1.95 -6.05 4.68
C GLY A 116 -1.59 -5.90 3.21
N ARG A 117 -0.82 -6.87 2.70
CA ARG A 117 -0.46 -6.93 1.28
C ARG A 117 -1.07 -8.14 0.60
N ALA A 118 -1.38 -7.97 -0.68
CA ALA A 118 -1.84 -9.05 -1.56
C ALA A 118 -0.69 -9.92 -2.08
N ASP A 119 0.53 -9.39 -2.06
CA ASP A 119 1.77 -10.03 -2.53
C ASP A 119 2.72 -10.37 -1.35
N GLU A 120 3.83 -11.02 -1.67
CA GLU A 120 4.86 -11.43 -0.70
C GLU A 120 5.86 -10.30 -0.36
N GLN A 121 5.57 -9.08 -0.75
CA GLN A 121 6.42 -7.93 -0.46
C GLN A 121 6.40 -7.58 1.02
N ILE A 122 7.57 -7.35 1.60
CA ILE A 122 7.73 -7.02 3.01
C ILE A 122 8.44 -5.67 3.20
N LYS A 123 8.29 -5.11 4.40
CA LYS A 123 9.10 -3.99 4.87
C LYS A 123 9.99 -4.46 6.00
N LEU A 124 11.31 -4.44 5.78
CA LEU A 124 12.31 -4.79 6.78
C LEU A 124 13.24 -3.59 7.03
N GLY A 125 13.26 -3.09 8.25
CA GLY A 125 14.07 -1.92 8.61
C GLY A 125 13.75 -0.67 7.75
N GLY A 126 12.51 -0.50 7.31
CA GLY A 126 12.07 0.59 6.44
C GLY A 126 12.37 0.38 4.95
N ARG A 127 13.02 -0.72 4.57
CA ARG A 127 13.28 -1.08 3.18
C ARG A 127 12.17 -1.97 2.63
N ARG A 128 11.76 -1.71 1.40
CA ARG A 128 10.85 -2.52 0.62
C ARG A 128 11.64 -3.68 0.01
N ILE A 129 11.24 -4.91 0.30
CA ILE A 129 11.92 -6.13 -0.13
C ILE A 129 10.91 -7.01 -0.85
N GLU A 130 11.27 -7.42 -2.06
CA GLU A 130 10.57 -8.45 -2.83
C GLU A 130 11.25 -9.80 -2.54
N LEU A 131 10.56 -10.72 -1.88
CA LEU A 131 11.15 -12.04 -1.55
C LEU A 131 11.58 -12.78 -2.82
N GLY A 132 10.81 -12.67 -3.91
CA GLY A 132 11.16 -13.27 -5.19
C GLY A 132 12.47 -12.76 -5.82
N GLU A 133 12.89 -11.52 -5.55
CA GLU A 133 14.20 -11.02 -6.00
C GLU A 133 15.34 -11.71 -5.25
N ILE A 134 15.15 -12.01 -3.96
CA ILE A 134 16.11 -12.75 -3.15
C ILE A 134 16.21 -14.18 -3.67
N ASP A 135 15.07 -14.83 -3.93
CA ASP A 135 15.01 -16.19 -4.46
C ASP A 135 15.73 -16.29 -5.80
N ALA A 136 15.46 -15.37 -6.71
CA ALA A 136 16.10 -15.32 -8.02
C ALA A 136 17.62 -15.09 -7.90
N ALA A 137 18.06 -14.22 -7.01
CA ALA A 137 19.49 -13.97 -6.77
C ALA A 137 20.20 -15.19 -6.20
N LEU A 138 19.56 -15.91 -5.28
CA LEU A 138 20.12 -17.15 -4.71
C LEU A 138 20.16 -18.28 -5.73
N GLN A 139 19.11 -18.45 -6.54
CA GLN A 139 19.04 -19.48 -7.59
C GLN A 139 20.05 -19.24 -8.72
N ALA A 140 20.49 -18.00 -8.93
CA ALA A 140 21.52 -17.67 -9.91
C ALA A 140 22.95 -18.11 -9.48
N LEU A 141 23.15 -18.52 -8.24
CA LEU A 141 24.44 -18.96 -7.75
C LEU A 141 24.77 -20.38 -8.25
N PRO A 142 26.03 -20.64 -8.68
CA PRO A 142 26.45 -21.98 -9.13
C PRO A 142 26.20 -23.05 -8.06
N GLY A 143 25.54 -24.14 -8.43
CA GLY A 143 25.28 -25.28 -7.55
C GLY A 143 24.02 -25.13 -6.67
N VAL A 144 23.27 -24.04 -6.79
CA VAL A 144 21.98 -23.90 -6.12
C VAL A 144 20.88 -24.46 -7.01
N GLU A 145 20.21 -25.54 -6.59
CA GLU A 145 19.11 -26.19 -7.31
C GLU A 145 17.75 -25.57 -7.02
N GLY A 146 17.62 -24.88 -5.87
CA GLY A 146 16.41 -24.17 -5.47
C GLY A 146 16.69 -23.30 -4.25
N ALA A 147 15.95 -22.20 -4.15
CA ALA A 147 16.00 -21.27 -3.00
C ALA A 147 14.60 -20.69 -2.76
N ALA A 148 14.28 -20.43 -1.52
CA ALA A 148 13.08 -19.72 -1.10
C ALA A 148 13.39 -18.89 0.14
N ALA A 149 13.15 -17.58 0.04
CA ALA A 149 13.19 -16.67 1.18
C ALA A 149 11.86 -16.70 1.93
N ALA A 150 11.92 -16.59 3.25
CA ALA A 150 10.72 -16.52 4.08
C ALA A 150 10.89 -15.48 5.20
N VAL A 151 9.80 -14.85 5.57
CA VAL A 151 9.76 -13.91 6.70
C VAL A 151 9.64 -14.69 8.00
N LYS A 152 10.51 -14.40 8.96
CA LYS A 152 10.37 -14.89 10.32
C LYS A 152 10.02 -13.73 11.25
N THR A 153 8.83 -13.81 11.86
CA THR A 153 8.44 -12.86 12.90
C THR A 153 8.99 -13.33 14.24
N THR A 154 9.72 -12.47 14.90
CA THR A 154 10.25 -12.70 16.25
C THR A 154 9.63 -11.71 17.25
N PRO A 155 9.71 -11.95 18.57
CA PRO A 155 9.28 -10.99 19.59
C PRO A 155 9.97 -9.62 19.48
N ALA A 156 11.12 -9.54 18.81
CA ALA A 156 11.87 -8.31 18.57
C ALA A 156 11.44 -7.59 17.28
N GLY A 157 10.57 -8.21 16.49
CA GLY A 157 10.11 -7.68 15.19
C GLY A 157 10.20 -8.71 14.07
N THR A 158 10.18 -8.24 12.82
CA THR A 158 10.33 -9.05 11.61
C THR A 158 11.79 -9.03 11.15
N ASP A 159 12.38 -10.20 10.97
CA ASP A 159 13.76 -10.41 10.47
C ASP A 159 13.74 -11.02 9.05
#